data_3f698fe36cdae241a2044ec767574549
#
_entry.id   3f698fe36cdae241a2044ec767574549
#
_cell.length_a   1.000
_cell.length_b   1.000
_cell.length_c   1.000
_cell.angle_alpha   90.00
_cell.angle_beta   90.00
_cell.angle_gamma   90.00
#
_symmetry.space_group_name_H-M   'P 1'
#
loop_
_entity.id
_entity.type
_entity.pdbx_description
1 polymer ?
#
loop_
_entity_poly.entity_id
_entity_poly.type
_entity_poly.pdbx_seq_one_letter_code
_entity_poly.pdbx_strand_id
1 'polypeptide(L)'
;MAMGVLVGRLLLSVITLLLLSRFNTAANCSNGDCKVQSYDVNYSFPIDELANNLCRCVGDGCSTDSDCSGGLYCISCKAEISGKRCVRSTATNQFNLVNNSLPFNNYAFVTTHNAFAIDDHHPRLTFTNQEDTVTQQLNNGVRGLMLDTYDFEGDIWLCHSFGGKCHDYTKFEPAIDTLGEIEAFLSKNPSEIVTLILEDYVHTPNGLTKIFKDAGLMKYWFPMSKMPKNGHDWPLVSDMVAKNQRLLVFTSNISKESNEGIAYQWNYMVESRYGDDGMEVGNCFNREESSVLTDTTKSLVLVNYFRSIPIKPMACVQNSGGLANMLETCYYAAGNRWANFLAVDFYKRSESGGTFKATDMLNGELLCGCNDVHSCISRFKLYFHTVTKDF
;
A
#
# COMPACT_ATOMS: atom_id res chain seq x y z
N MET A 1 0.00 -71.23 -6.07
CA MET A 1 0.31 -69.97 -6.78
C MET A 1 -0.73 -68.85 -6.62
N ALA A 2 -1.95 -69.12 -6.18
CA ALA A 2 -3.01 -68.10 -6.07
C ALA A 2 -2.91 -67.22 -4.76
N MET A 3 -2.32 -67.72 -3.70
CA MET A 3 -2.23 -66.99 -2.43
C MET A 3 -1.16 -65.89 -2.40
N GLY A 4 -0.08 -66.04 -3.17
CA GLY A 4 0.98 -65.00 -3.25
C GLY A 4 0.60 -63.74 -4.02
N VAL A 5 -0.30 -63.87 -4.99
CA VAL A 5 -0.77 -62.72 -5.82
C VAL A 5 -1.78 -61.85 -5.05
N LEU A 6 -2.57 -62.46 -4.15
CA LEU A 6 -3.55 -61.75 -3.32
C LEU A 6 -2.87 -60.89 -2.24
N VAL A 7 -1.84 -61.42 -1.60
CA VAL A 7 -1.07 -60.71 -0.55
C VAL A 7 -0.27 -59.56 -1.17
N GLY A 8 0.31 -59.76 -2.37
CA GLY A 8 1.03 -58.69 -3.09
C GLY A 8 0.11 -57.54 -3.50
N ARG A 9 -1.13 -57.80 -3.93
CA ARG A 9 -2.10 -56.77 -4.28
C ARG A 9 -2.65 -56.01 -3.04
N LEU A 10 -2.85 -56.73 -1.91
CA LEU A 10 -3.24 -56.07 -0.65
C LEU A 10 -2.12 -55.19 -0.10
N LEU A 11 -0.86 -55.66 -0.13
CA LEU A 11 0.28 -54.82 0.28
C LEU A 11 0.47 -53.58 -0.61
N LEU A 12 0.32 -53.70 -1.93
CA LEU A 12 0.37 -52.57 -2.82
C LEU A 12 -0.75 -51.55 -2.54
N SER A 13 -2.00 -52.03 -2.30
CA SER A 13 -3.12 -51.16 -1.96
C SER A 13 -2.94 -50.45 -0.61
N VAL A 14 -2.40 -51.12 0.41
CA VAL A 14 -2.14 -50.52 1.71
C VAL A 14 -0.98 -49.53 1.65
N ILE A 15 0.08 -49.83 0.87
CA ILE A 15 1.18 -48.88 0.63
C ILE A 15 0.68 -47.66 -0.15
N THR A 16 -0.18 -47.84 -1.13
CA THR A 16 -0.78 -46.72 -1.89
C THR A 16 -1.70 -45.88 -1.00
N LEU A 17 -2.52 -46.49 -0.10
CA LEU A 17 -3.33 -45.75 0.87
C LEU A 17 -2.49 -45.06 1.95
N LEU A 18 -1.40 -45.67 2.41
CA LEU A 18 -0.46 -45.06 3.37
C LEU A 18 0.38 -43.90 2.72
N LEU A 19 0.67 -44.01 1.43
CA LEU A 19 1.28 -42.91 0.68
C LEU A 19 0.29 -41.79 0.46
N LEU A 20 -0.98 -42.08 0.14
CA LEU A 20 -2.02 -41.04 0.01
C LEU A 20 -2.39 -40.38 1.33
N SER A 21 -2.24 -41.06 2.49
CA SER A 21 -2.49 -40.45 3.79
C SER A 21 -1.35 -39.55 4.30
N ARG A 22 -0.17 -39.58 3.65
CA ARG A 22 0.95 -38.69 3.97
C ARG A 22 1.03 -37.44 3.09
N PHE A 23 0.15 -37.28 2.11
CA PHE A 23 0.08 -36.10 1.23
C PHE A 23 -1.13 -35.20 1.55
N ASN A 24 -1.51 -35.09 2.81
CA ASN A 24 -2.25 -33.93 3.27
C ASN A 24 -1.26 -32.82 3.63
N THR A 25 -0.48 -32.38 2.65
CA THR A 25 0.11 -31.04 2.70
C THR A 25 -1.02 -30.06 2.45
N ALA A 26 -1.76 -29.72 3.51
CA ALA A 26 -2.58 -28.53 3.49
C ALA A 26 -1.63 -27.37 3.19
N ALA A 27 -1.67 -26.84 1.96
CA ALA A 27 -1.08 -25.57 1.65
C ALA A 27 -1.82 -24.56 2.53
N ASN A 28 -1.19 -24.13 3.62
CA ASN A 28 -1.74 -23.12 4.52
C ASN A 28 -1.55 -21.79 3.82
N CYS A 29 -2.50 -21.40 2.97
CA CYS A 29 -2.55 -20.12 2.33
C CYS A 29 -3.07 -19.10 3.34
N SER A 30 -2.18 -18.46 4.09
CA SER A 30 -2.50 -17.29 4.87
C SER A 30 -1.91 -16.06 4.14
N ASN A 31 -2.76 -15.12 3.77
CA ASN A 31 -2.41 -13.82 3.17
C ASN A 31 -1.62 -13.87 1.84
N GLY A 32 -1.89 -14.83 0.96
CA GLY A 32 -1.29 -14.88 -0.38
C GLY A 32 0.13 -15.46 -0.46
N ASP A 33 0.79 -15.71 0.67
CA ASP A 33 2.09 -16.37 0.71
C ASP A 33 1.92 -17.87 0.93
N CYS A 34 2.05 -18.66 -0.12
CA CYS A 34 2.10 -20.11 -0.03
C CYS A 34 3.51 -20.53 0.37
N LYS A 35 3.73 -20.90 1.63
CA LYS A 35 4.95 -21.59 2.02
C LYS A 35 4.82 -23.05 1.64
N VAL A 36 5.41 -23.45 0.52
CA VAL A 36 5.71 -24.86 0.24
C VAL A 36 6.83 -25.27 1.19
N GLN A 37 6.53 -26.05 2.20
CA GLN A 37 7.58 -26.78 2.91
C GLN A 37 8.14 -27.82 1.95
N SER A 38 9.31 -27.54 1.39
CA SER A 38 10.07 -28.51 0.60
C SER A 38 10.54 -29.62 1.52
N TYR A 39 9.93 -30.79 1.44
CA TYR A 39 10.60 -32.02 1.83
C TYR A 39 11.29 -32.58 0.59
N ASP A 40 12.61 -32.72 0.69
CA ASP A 40 13.44 -33.41 -0.32
C ASP A 40 12.89 -34.82 -0.55
N VAL A 41 12.27 -35.05 -1.68
CA VAL A 41 12.12 -36.38 -2.24
C VAL A 41 12.34 -36.31 -3.75
N ASN A 42 13.46 -36.82 -4.20
CA ASN A 42 13.77 -37.10 -5.60
C ASN A 42 12.78 -38.12 -6.17
N TYR A 43 11.65 -37.68 -6.69
CA TYR A 43 10.78 -38.46 -7.58
C TYR A 43 9.98 -37.53 -8.48
N SER A 44 10.23 -37.63 -9.79
CA SER A 44 9.44 -36.94 -10.82
C SER A 44 8.14 -37.68 -11.09
N PHE A 45 7.03 -37.16 -10.58
CA PHE A 45 5.68 -37.51 -11.03
C PHE A 45 5.11 -36.37 -11.88
N PRO A 46 4.25 -36.69 -12.88
CA PRO A 46 3.55 -35.65 -13.63
C PRO A 46 2.63 -34.88 -12.70
N ILE A 47 2.95 -33.63 -12.47
CA ILE A 47 2.35 -32.71 -11.49
C ILE A 47 0.97 -32.19 -11.97
N ASP A 48 0.59 -32.45 -13.22
CA ASP A 48 -0.50 -31.72 -13.88
C ASP A 48 -1.93 -32.09 -13.43
N GLU A 49 -2.15 -33.23 -12.78
CA GLU A 49 -3.51 -33.63 -12.35
C GLU A 49 -3.84 -33.37 -10.87
N LEU A 50 -2.82 -33.20 -10.01
CA LEU A 50 -3.04 -32.85 -8.57
C LEU A 50 -3.11 -31.33 -8.35
N ALA A 51 -2.68 -30.54 -9.31
CA ALA A 51 -2.63 -29.08 -9.21
C ALA A 51 -4.01 -28.38 -9.25
N ASN A 52 -5.06 -29.09 -9.67
CA ASN A 52 -6.39 -28.49 -9.90
C ASN A 52 -7.19 -28.16 -8.62
N ASN A 53 -6.67 -28.48 -7.41
CA ASN A 53 -7.32 -28.14 -6.13
C ASN A 53 -6.36 -27.45 -5.13
N LEU A 54 -5.19 -27.02 -5.56
CA LEU A 54 -4.26 -26.24 -4.72
C LEU A 54 -4.56 -24.75 -4.87
N CYS A 55 -4.65 -24.06 -3.73
CA CYS A 55 -4.68 -22.61 -3.69
C CYS A 55 -3.55 -22.03 -4.55
N ARG A 56 -3.86 -21.12 -5.46
CA ARG A 56 -2.85 -20.45 -6.30
C ARG A 56 -2.25 -19.26 -5.55
N CYS A 57 -0.94 -19.23 -5.54
CA CYS A 57 -0.14 -18.21 -4.86
C CYS A 57 0.07 -16.96 -5.74
N VAL A 58 0.63 -15.94 -5.15
CA VAL A 58 1.09 -14.75 -5.89
C VAL A 58 2.05 -15.17 -7.00
N GLY A 59 1.77 -14.73 -8.24
CA GLY A 59 2.52 -15.05 -9.45
C GLY A 59 2.07 -16.30 -10.20
N ASP A 60 1.22 -17.15 -9.62
CA ASP A 60 0.68 -18.32 -10.30
C ASP A 60 -0.28 -17.93 -11.42
N GLY A 61 -0.31 -18.76 -12.48
CA GLY A 61 -1.23 -18.56 -13.59
C GLY A 61 -2.69 -18.74 -13.15
N CYS A 62 -3.61 -17.93 -13.67
CA CYS A 62 -5.03 -18.00 -13.36
C CYS A 62 -5.89 -17.70 -14.61
N SER A 63 -7.17 -18.03 -14.55
CA SER A 63 -8.18 -17.68 -15.57
C SER A 63 -9.21 -16.70 -15.02
N THR A 64 -9.59 -16.87 -13.76
CA THR A 64 -10.59 -16.08 -13.04
C THR A 64 -10.10 -15.82 -11.59
N ASP A 65 -10.74 -14.90 -10.89
CA ASP A 65 -10.43 -14.59 -9.49
C ASP A 65 -10.61 -15.79 -8.56
N SER A 66 -11.54 -16.68 -8.87
CA SER A 66 -11.79 -17.90 -8.10
C SER A 66 -10.65 -18.94 -8.16
N ASP A 67 -9.73 -18.77 -9.09
CA ASP A 67 -8.54 -19.62 -9.17
C ASP A 67 -7.49 -19.22 -8.13
N CYS A 68 -7.57 -17.99 -7.59
CA CYS A 68 -6.58 -17.42 -6.69
C CYS A 68 -6.95 -17.66 -5.22
N SER A 69 -5.95 -17.74 -4.36
CA SER A 69 -6.14 -17.79 -2.91
C SER A 69 -6.83 -16.54 -2.38
N GLY A 70 -7.44 -16.63 -1.21
CA GLY A 70 -8.10 -15.48 -0.57
C GLY A 70 -7.17 -14.27 -0.43
N GLY A 71 -7.67 -13.07 -0.74
CA GLY A 71 -6.88 -11.85 -0.77
C GLY A 71 -6.08 -11.62 -2.06
N LEU A 72 -6.20 -12.52 -3.04
CA LEU A 72 -5.63 -12.39 -4.37
C LEU A 72 -6.74 -12.23 -5.42
N TYR A 73 -6.40 -11.68 -6.58
CA TYR A 73 -7.26 -11.59 -7.74
C TYR A 73 -6.47 -11.88 -9.03
N CYS A 74 -7.17 -12.23 -10.09
CA CYS A 74 -6.59 -12.69 -11.35
C CYS A 74 -6.49 -11.53 -12.35
N ILE A 75 -5.27 -11.03 -12.59
CA ILE A 75 -5.05 -9.92 -13.51
C ILE A 75 -4.12 -10.30 -14.66
N SER A 76 -4.31 -9.67 -15.83
CA SER A 76 -3.38 -9.73 -16.95
C SER A 76 -2.57 -8.43 -17.02
N CYS A 77 -1.27 -8.56 -16.87
CA CYS A 77 -0.29 -7.54 -17.24
C CYS A 77 0.23 -7.89 -18.64
N LYS A 78 -0.35 -7.30 -19.68
CA LYS A 78 -0.05 -7.65 -21.08
C LYS A 78 1.37 -7.31 -21.56
N ALA A 79 2.22 -6.71 -20.70
CA ALA A 79 3.47 -6.10 -21.16
C ALA A 79 4.63 -7.10 -21.34
N GLU A 80 4.85 -8.04 -20.42
CA GLU A 80 6.02 -8.94 -20.47
C GLU A 80 5.68 -10.42 -20.29
N ILE A 81 4.70 -10.76 -19.46
CA ILE A 81 4.32 -12.15 -19.19
C ILE A 81 3.00 -12.49 -19.88
N SER A 82 3.00 -13.52 -20.70
CA SER A 82 1.78 -14.01 -21.32
C SER A 82 0.85 -14.67 -20.28
N GLY A 83 -0.44 -14.33 -20.33
CA GLY A 83 -1.46 -14.89 -19.46
C GLY A 83 -1.79 -14.04 -18.24
N LYS A 84 -2.75 -14.54 -17.45
CA LYS A 84 -3.17 -13.90 -16.20
C LYS A 84 -2.43 -14.51 -15.01
N ARG A 85 -2.21 -13.71 -13.97
CA ARG A 85 -1.53 -14.11 -12.73
C ARG A 85 -2.34 -13.70 -11.51
N CYS A 86 -2.24 -14.51 -10.45
CA CYS A 86 -2.78 -14.15 -9.15
C CYS A 86 -1.88 -13.08 -8.51
N VAL A 87 -2.46 -11.94 -8.17
CA VAL A 87 -1.77 -10.85 -7.48
C VAL A 87 -2.55 -10.41 -6.26
N ARG A 88 -1.89 -9.77 -5.31
CA ARG A 88 -2.54 -9.28 -4.10
C ARG A 88 -3.54 -8.16 -4.40
N SER A 89 -4.65 -8.17 -3.68
CA SER A 89 -5.69 -7.14 -3.74
C SER A 89 -5.72 -6.24 -2.50
N THR A 90 -5.04 -6.64 -1.42
CA THR A 90 -5.08 -5.94 -0.14
C THR A 90 -3.70 -5.84 0.50
N ALA A 91 -3.44 -4.72 1.20
CA ALA A 91 -2.25 -4.53 2.02
C ALA A 91 -2.33 -5.35 3.31
N THR A 92 -1.17 -5.69 3.86
CA THR A 92 -1.07 -6.20 5.23
C THR A 92 -1.40 -5.07 6.21
N ASN A 93 -2.26 -5.35 7.19
CA ASN A 93 -2.48 -4.41 8.29
C ASN A 93 -1.34 -4.58 9.32
N GLN A 94 -0.32 -3.74 9.23
CA GLN A 94 0.87 -3.78 10.08
C GLN A 94 0.54 -3.50 11.54
N PHE A 95 -0.48 -2.71 11.84
CA PHE A 95 -0.89 -2.41 13.22
C PHE A 95 -1.43 -3.65 13.93
N ASN A 96 -2.19 -4.48 13.21
CA ASN A 96 -2.74 -5.73 13.74
C ASN A 96 -1.70 -6.85 13.76
N LEU A 97 -0.77 -6.82 12.80
CA LEU A 97 0.19 -7.92 12.62
C LEU A 97 1.32 -7.87 13.65
N VAL A 98 1.89 -6.68 13.90
CA VAL A 98 3.09 -6.53 14.72
C VAL A 98 2.79 -5.83 16.03
N ASN A 99 2.30 -4.64 16.00
CA ASN A 99 1.87 -3.82 17.14
C ASN A 99 1.63 -2.38 16.68
N ASN A 100 0.80 -1.63 17.38
CA ASN A 100 0.58 -0.19 17.16
C ASN A 100 1.26 0.69 18.24
N SER A 101 2.23 0.15 18.97
CA SER A 101 2.93 0.83 20.06
C SER A 101 4.22 1.56 19.65
N LEU A 102 4.49 1.67 18.35
CA LEU A 102 5.63 2.43 17.84
C LEU A 102 5.20 3.81 17.34
N PRO A 103 6.15 4.77 17.22
CA PRO A 103 5.92 6.07 16.61
C PRO A 103 5.37 5.92 15.18
N PHE A 104 4.50 6.84 14.77
CA PHE A 104 3.87 6.81 13.44
C PHE A 104 4.89 6.80 12.29
N ASN A 105 6.02 7.49 12.44
CA ASN A 105 7.11 7.50 11.46
C ASN A 105 7.92 6.19 11.38
N ASN A 106 7.59 5.18 12.18
CA ASN A 106 8.16 3.83 12.07
C ASN A 106 7.31 2.89 11.20
N TYR A 107 6.31 3.39 10.51
CA TYR A 107 5.46 2.60 9.64
C TYR A 107 5.49 3.12 8.20
N ALA A 108 5.28 2.21 7.25
CA ALA A 108 5.10 2.51 5.84
C ALA A 108 3.66 2.24 5.39
N PHE A 109 3.19 3.05 4.45
CA PHE A 109 1.82 3.05 3.99
C PHE A 109 1.75 3.06 2.46
N VAL A 110 0.90 2.20 1.90
CA VAL A 110 0.48 2.33 0.50
C VAL A 110 -0.19 3.69 0.33
N THR A 111 0.28 4.44 -0.65
CA THR A 111 -0.24 5.76 -0.99
C THR A 111 -0.68 5.77 -2.46
N THR A 112 -1.85 6.28 -2.74
CA THR A 112 -2.36 6.42 -4.11
C THR A 112 -2.19 7.83 -4.61
N HIS A 113 -1.45 7.97 -5.71
CA HIS A 113 -1.35 9.23 -6.43
C HIS A 113 -2.68 9.51 -7.12
N ASN A 114 -3.17 10.75 -7.02
CA ASN A 114 -4.47 11.17 -7.55
C ASN A 114 -5.58 10.15 -7.25
N ALA A 115 -5.78 9.85 -5.96
CA ALA A 115 -6.68 8.80 -5.48
C ALA A 115 -8.11 8.89 -6.03
N PHE A 116 -8.56 10.10 -6.36
CA PHE A 116 -9.88 10.42 -6.91
C PHE A 116 -9.98 10.23 -8.44
N ALA A 117 -8.83 10.21 -9.14
CA ALA A 117 -8.79 10.19 -10.60
C ALA A 117 -9.01 8.77 -11.14
N ILE A 118 -10.25 8.31 -11.09
CA ILE A 118 -10.70 6.98 -11.51
C ILE A 118 -11.45 7.01 -12.85
N ASP A 119 -11.45 5.88 -13.55
CA ASP A 119 -12.20 5.70 -14.78
C ASP A 119 -13.66 5.35 -14.45
N ASP A 120 -14.52 6.35 -14.44
CA ASP A 120 -15.97 6.24 -14.21
C ASP A 120 -16.78 6.35 -15.51
N HIS A 121 -16.10 6.19 -16.67
CA HIS A 121 -16.68 6.29 -18.02
C HIS A 121 -17.23 7.67 -18.42
N HIS A 122 -17.00 8.71 -17.62
CA HIS A 122 -17.28 10.07 -18.05
C HIS A 122 -16.20 10.57 -19.04
N PRO A 123 -16.57 11.24 -20.13
CA PRO A 123 -15.59 11.75 -21.08
C PRO A 123 -14.81 12.93 -20.47
N ARG A 124 -13.49 12.72 -20.28
CA ARG A 124 -12.55 13.73 -19.81
C ARG A 124 -11.38 13.88 -20.76
N LEU A 125 -10.74 15.04 -20.75
CA LEU A 125 -9.49 15.30 -21.46
C LEU A 125 -8.32 15.32 -20.46
N THR A 126 -8.29 14.33 -19.56
CA THR A 126 -7.23 14.13 -18.58
C THR A 126 -7.05 12.64 -18.31
N PHE A 127 -6.01 12.31 -17.54
CA PHE A 127 -5.65 10.94 -17.23
C PHE A 127 -6.33 10.47 -15.96
N THR A 128 -6.55 9.15 -15.88
CA THR A 128 -6.93 8.45 -14.65
C THR A 128 -5.71 7.77 -14.05
N ASN A 129 -5.61 7.79 -12.73
CA ASN A 129 -4.46 7.25 -11.99
C ASN A 129 -4.81 6.01 -11.18
N GLN A 130 -6.07 5.77 -10.91
CA GLN A 130 -6.55 4.63 -10.12
C GLN A 130 -7.73 3.93 -10.83
N GLU A 131 -8.07 2.72 -10.36
CA GLU A 131 -9.20 1.93 -10.87
C GLU A 131 -10.29 1.73 -9.84
N ASP A 132 -9.95 1.86 -8.56
CA ASP A 132 -10.86 1.68 -7.44
C ASP A 132 -11.33 3.03 -6.90
N THR A 133 -12.57 3.08 -6.39
CA THR A 133 -13.04 4.23 -5.62
C THR A 133 -12.20 4.41 -4.35
N VAL A 134 -12.26 5.59 -3.74
CA VAL A 134 -11.54 5.86 -2.49
C VAL A 134 -11.98 4.89 -1.39
N THR A 135 -13.27 4.56 -1.31
CA THR A 135 -13.77 3.53 -0.40
C THR A 135 -13.10 2.17 -0.63
N GLN A 136 -12.95 1.74 -1.88
CA GLN A 136 -12.30 0.46 -2.22
C GLN A 136 -10.80 0.52 -1.90
N GLN A 137 -10.12 1.62 -2.22
CA GLN A 137 -8.71 1.84 -1.89
C GLN A 137 -8.46 1.70 -0.38
N LEU A 138 -9.27 2.39 0.44
CA LEU A 138 -9.18 2.33 1.90
C LEU A 138 -9.47 0.93 2.45
N ASN A 139 -10.48 0.24 1.92
CA ASN A 139 -10.82 -1.14 2.29
C ASN A 139 -9.72 -2.14 1.89
N ASN A 140 -8.97 -1.84 0.82
CA ASN A 140 -7.83 -2.63 0.36
C ASN A 140 -6.53 -2.29 1.11
N GLY A 141 -6.56 -1.37 2.07
CA GLY A 141 -5.43 -1.05 2.96
C GLY A 141 -4.57 0.13 2.51
N VAL A 142 -5.00 0.92 1.53
CA VAL A 142 -4.39 2.23 1.25
C VAL A 142 -4.61 3.15 2.46
N ARG A 143 -3.57 3.87 2.87
CA ARG A 143 -3.62 4.78 4.02
C ARG A 143 -3.05 6.16 3.75
N GLY A 144 -2.42 6.37 2.60
CA GLY A 144 -2.08 7.67 2.05
C GLY A 144 -2.94 7.95 0.81
N LEU A 145 -3.53 9.13 0.72
CA LEU A 145 -4.31 9.57 -0.45
C LEU A 145 -3.77 10.93 -0.91
N MET A 146 -3.27 11.01 -2.15
CA MET A 146 -2.89 12.27 -2.77
C MET A 146 -4.10 12.80 -3.53
N LEU A 147 -4.45 14.06 -3.28
CA LEU A 147 -5.65 14.71 -3.81
C LEU A 147 -5.29 16.09 -4.33
N ASP A 148 -5.67 16.38 -5.59
CA ASP A 148 -5.51 17.72 -6.18
C ASP A 148 -6.80 18.51 -5.97
N THR A 149 -6.73 19.56 -5.15
CA THR A 149 -7.87 20.36 -4.73
C THR A 149 -7.89 21.71 -5.41
N TYR A 150 -9.03 22.10 -5.96
CA TYR A 150 -9.21 23.34 -6.72
C TYR A 150 -10.49 24.07 -6.31
N ASP A 151 -10.46 25.41 -6.38
CA ASP A 151 -11.70 26.20 -6.48
C ASP A 151 -12.33 26.01 -7.85
N PHE A 152 -13.56 25.49 -7.91
CA PHE A 152 -14.30 25.33 -9.16
C PHE A 152 -15.81 25.40 -8.92
N GLU A 153 -16.56 26.08 -9.80
CA GLU A 153 -18.02 26.25 -9.72
C GLU A 153 -18.56 26.76 -8.36
N GLY A 154 -17.75 27.55 -7.64
CA GLY A 154 -18.13 28.09 -6.32
C GLY A 154 -17.98 27.13 -5.15
N ASP A 155 -17.36 25.99 -5.38
CA ASP A 155 -17.05 24.96 -4.38
C ASP A 155 -15.61 24.44 -4.55
N ILE A 156 -15.20 23.45 -3.72
CA ILE A 156 -13.91 22.78 -3.84
C ILE A 156 -14.12 21.47 -4.57
N TRP A 157 -13.36 21.28 -5.65
CA TRP A 157 -13.41 20.10 -6.50
C TRP A 157 -12.08 19.38 -6.52
N LEU A 158 -12.14 18.09 -6.83
CA LEU A 158 -10.99 17.29 -7.19
C LEU A 158 -10.86 17.27 -8.72
N CYS A 159 -9.70 17.72 -9.19
CA CYS A 159 -9.43 17.87 -10.61
C CYS A 159 -8.02 17.39 -10.92
N HIS A 160 -7.84 16.62 -11.99
CA HIS A 160 -6.52 16.32 -12.51
C HIS A 160 -6.24 17.27 -13.67
N SER A 161 -5.66 18.41 -13.36
CA SER A 161 -5.57 19.54 -14.26
C SER A 161 -4.16 20.13 -14.33
N PHE A 162 -3.99 21.18 -15.10
CA PHE A 162 -2.71 21.87 -15.29
C PHE A 162 -2.87 23.38 -15.14
N GLY A 163 -1.76 24.09 -14.84
CA GLY A 163 -1.76 25.54 -14.72
C GLY A 163 -2.56 26.07 -13.55
N GLY A 164 -2.79 25.27 -12.50
CA GLY A 164 -3.46 25.68 -11.27
C GLY A 164 -4.97 25.99 -11.43
N LYS A 165 -5.62 25.48 -12.49
CA LYS A 165 -7.03 25.72 -12.76
C LYS A 165 -7.76 24.43 -13.08
N CYS A 166 -8.93 24.22 -12.49
CA CYS A 166 -9.85 23.18 -12.88
C CYS A 166 -10.71 23.61 -14.09
N HIS A 167 -11.08 22.64 -14.92
CA HIS A 167 -11.92 22.81 -16.10
C HIS A 167 -12.96 21.69 -16.17
N ASP A 168 -14.08 21.92 -16.87
CA ASP A 168 -15.13 20.91 -17.07
C ASP A 168 -14.61 19.56 -17.57
N TYR A 169 -13.57 19.59 -18.40
CA TYR A 169 -12.96 18.39 -18.99
C TYR A 169 -11.83 17.78 -18.16
N THR A 170 -11.48 18.38 -17.01
CA THR A 170 -10.45 17.88 -16.09
C THR A 170 -10.98 17.62 -14.68
N LYS A 171 -12.24 17.99 -14.40
CA LYS A 171 -12.90 17.74 -13.12
C LYS A 171 -13.26 16.27 -12.95
N PHE A 172 -13.24 15.80 -11.74
CA PHE A 172 -13.72 14.49 -11.34
C PHE A 172 -14.99 14.60 -10.50
N GLU A 173 -14.87 15.09 -9.27
CA GLU A 173 -15.99 15.19 -8.35
C GLU A 173 -15.83 16.35 -7.35
N PRO A 174 -16.89 16.82 -6.72
CA PRO A 174 -16.78 17.70 -5.56
C PRO A 174 -15.96 17.02 -4.46
N ALA A 175 -15.00 17.74 -3.87
CA ALA A 175 -14.14 17.16 -2.85
C ALA A 175 -14.89 16.64 -1.63
N ILE A 176 -16.10 17.17 -1.36
CA ILE A 176 -16.97 16.72 -0.27
C ILE A 176 -17.36 15.25 -0.40
N ASP A 177 -17.50 14.72 -1.62
CA ASP A 177 -17.91 13.34 -1.87
C ASP A 177 -16.80 12.38 -1.46
N THR A 178 -15.56 12.59 -1.94
CA THR A 178 -14.37 11.84 -1.48
C THR A 178 -14.13 11.98 0.02
N LEU A 179 -14.28 13.17 0.59
CA LEU A 179 -14.12 13.40 2.04
C LEU A 179 -15.18 12.65 2.84
N GLY A 180 -16.39 12.51 2.30
CA GLY A 180 -17.46 11.68 2.86
C GLY A 180 -17.13 10.18 2.88
N GLU A 181 -16.48 9.68 1.82
CA GLU A 181 -15.97 8.29 1.80
C GLU A 181 -14.93 8.05 2.89
N ILE A 182 -14.00 9.01 3.08
CA ILE A 182 -12.96 8.95 4.12
C ILE A 182 -13.58 9.00 5.52
N GLU A 183 -14.58 9.85 5.74
CA GLU A 183 -15.33 9.92 7.01
C GLU A 183 -16.00 8.58 7.32
N ALA A 184 -16.73 8.04 6.36
CA ALA A 184 -17.42 6.76 6.49
C ALA A 184 -16.45 5.61 6.82
N PHE A 185 -15.25 5.61 6.22
CA PHE A 185 -14.21 4.64 6.54
C PHE A 185 -13.68 4.81 7.95
N LEU A 186 -13.26 6.02 8.35
CA LEU A 186 -12.72 6.29 9.69
C LEU A 186 -13.75 6.03 10.80
N SER A 187 -15.02 6.26 10.52
CA SER A 187 -16.13 5.97 11.44
C SER A 187 -16.28 4.46 11.71
N LYS A 188 -16.14 3.65 10.67
CA LYS A 188 -16.27 2.18 10.77
C LYS A 188 -15.01 1.49 11.29
N ASN A 189 -13.85 2.13 11.14
CA ASN A 189 -12.54 1.53 11.43
C ASN A 189 -11.79 2.35 12.49
N PRO A 190 -12.13 2.23 13.79
CA PRO A 190 -11.62 3.12 14.85
C PRO A 190 -10.13 2.96 15.16
N SER A 191 -9.48 1.89 14.69
CA SER A 191 -8.03 1.64 14.85
C SER A 191 -7.18 2.15 13.69
N GLU A 192 -7.79 2.65 12.61
CA GLU A 192 -7.10 3.04 11.40
C GLU A 192 -6.75 4.53 11.37
N ILE A 193 -5.61 4.85 10.74
CA ILE A 193 -5.13 6.22 10.51
C ILE A 193 -5.07 6.45 8.99
N VAL A 194 -5.54 7.59 8.54
CA VAL A 194 -5.48 8.02 7.14
C VAL A 194 -4.69 9.31 7.03
N THR A 195 -3.85 9.41 6.01
CA THR A 195 -3.07 10.60 5.67
C THR A 195 -3.53 11.14 4.31
N LEU A 196 -3.86 12.43 4.26
CA LEU A 196 -4.14 13.15 3.03
C LEU A 196 -2.95 14.05 2.70
N ILE A 197 -2.52 14.03 1.44
CA ILE A 197 -1.48 14.89 0.89
C ILE A 197 -2.12 15.68 -0.24
N LEU A 198 -2.34 16.97 0.01
CA LEU A 198 -3.09 17.82 -0.91
C LEU A 198 -2.13 18.59 -1.83
N GLU A 199 -2.27 18.39 -3.13
CA GLU A 199 -1.79 19.39 -4.10
C GLU A 199 -2.86 20.49 -4.16
N ASP A 200 -2.56 21.62 -3.55
CA ASP A 200 -3.56 22.61 -3.10
C ASP A 200 -3.57 23.86 -3.94
N TYR A 201 -4.58 23.98 -4.77
CA TYR A 201 -4.89 25.14 -5.59
C TYR A 201 -6.15 25.90 -5.12
N VAL A 202 -6.53 25.73 -3.84
CA VAL A 202 -7.67 26.41 -3.23
C VAL A 202 -7.26 27.80 -2.75
N HIS A 203 -7.84 28.84 -3.33
CA HIS A 203 -7.63 30.23 -2.97
C HIS A 203 -8.74 30.80 -2.09
N THR A 204 -9.90 30.15 -2.05
CA THR A 204 -11.03 30.54 -1.19
C THR A 204 -10.60 30.55 0.27
N PRO A 205 -10.72 31.70 0.99
CA PRO A 205 -10.33 31.81 2.40
C PRO A 205 -11.08 30.78 3.27
N ASN A 206 -10.33 30.04 4.08
CA ASN A 206 -10.84 28.93 4.91
C ASN A 206 -11.57 27.85 4.12
N GLY A 207 -11.34 27.73 2.82
CA GLY A 207 -12.05 26.80 1.96
C GLY A 207 -11.81 25.35 2.34
N LEU A 208 -10.56 24.96 2.58
CA LEU A 208 -10.22 23.61 3.01
C LEU A 208 -10.77 23.32 4.41
N THR A 209 -10.56 24.20 5.38
CA THR A 209 -11.10 24.03 6.75
C THR A 209 -12.61 23.87 6.73
N LYS A 210 -13.32 24.67 5.90
CA LYS A 210 -14.78 24.58 5.77
C LYS A 210 -15.19 23.20 5.25
N ILE A 211 -14.61 22.72 4.15
CA ILE A 211 -15.03 21.46 3.54
C ILE A 211 -14.72 20.25 4.42
N PHE A 212 -13.58 20.24 5.12
CA PHE A 212 -13.27 19.21 6.11
C PHE A 212 -14.24 19.19 7.29
N LYS A 213 -14.69 20.39 7.72
CA LYS A 213 -15.72 20.52 8.75
C LYS A 213 -17.07 20.02 8.26
N ASP A 214 -17.47 20.39 7.06
CA ASP A 214 -18.74 20.00 6.46
C ASP A 214 -18.80 18.47 6.23
N ALA A 215 -17.67 17.84 5.87
CA ALA A 215 -17.52 16.38 5.80
C ALA A 215 -17.48 15.67 7.17
N GLY A 216 -17.49 16.41 8.30
CA GLY A 216 -17.45 15.81 9.63
C GLY A 216 -16.09 15.23 10.05
N LEU A 217 -15.01 15.56 9.33
CA LEU A 217 -13.68 14.99 9.53
C LEU A 217 -12.90 15.63 10.70
N MET A 218 -13.29 16.80 11.17
CA MET A 218 -12.58 17.50 12.25
C MET A 218 -12.48 16.70 13.56
N LYS A 219 -13.38 15.77 13.79
CA LYS A 219 -13.36 14.88 14.97
C LYS A 219 -12.21 13.87 14.97
N TYR A 220 -11.57 13.64 13.81
CA TYR A 220 -10.41 12.75 13.63
C TYR A 220 -9.11 13.52 13.44
N TRP A 221 -9.16 14.84 13.39
CA TRP A 221 -8.06 15.70 13.00
C TRP A 221 -6.84 15.54 13.91
N PHE A 222 -5.67 15.29 13.32
CA PHE A 222 -4.40 15.37 14.03
C PHE A 222 -3.93 16.84 14.04
N PRO A 223 -3.86 17.50 15.20
CA PRO A 223 -3.54 18.94 15.24
C PRO A 223 -2.12 19.21 14.80
N MET A 224 -1.90 20.19 13.93
CA MET A 224 -0.60 20.62 13.48
C MET A 224 0.34 20.98 14.65
N SER A 225 -0.18 21.56 15.75
CA SER A 225 0.57 21.89 16.95
C SER A 225 1.20 20.68 17.67
N LYS A 226 0.76 19.46 17.34
CA LYS A 226 1.30 18.21 17.88
C LYS A 226 2.20 17.48 16.88
N MET A 227 2.32 17.97 15.66
CA MET A 227 3.21 17.40 14.67
C MET A 227 4.66 17.69 15.06
N PRO A 228 5.54 16.67 15.13
CA PRO A 228 6.92 16.86 15.55
C PRO A 228 7.71 17.64 14.52
N LYS A 229 8.70 18.40 14.99
CA LYS A 229 9.66 19.16 14.18
C LYS A 229 11.08 18.69 14.49
N ASN A 230 12.03 19.09 13.67
CA ASN A 230 13.47 18.81 13.88
C ASN A 230 13.80 17.31 13.96
N GLY A 231 13.12 16.48 13.19
CA GLY A 231 13.39 15.05 13.11
C GLY A 231 12.95 14.23 14.33
N HIS A 232 12.20 14.83 15.25
CA HIS A 232 11.68 14.08 16.39
C HIS A 232 10.65 13.03 15.93
N ASP A 233 10.54 11.97 16.74
CA ASP A 233 9.53 10.93 16.52
C ASP A 233 8.10 11.46 16.67
N TRP A 234 7.22 10.89 15.88
CA TRP A 234 5.79 11.10 15.97
C TRP A 234 5.22 10.41 17.21
N PRO A 235 4.03 10.79 17.66
CA PRO A 235 3.34 10.05 18.72
C PRO A 235 3.17 8.57 18.35
N LEU A 236 3.04 7.74 19.38
CA LEU A 236 2.72 6.33 19.18
C LEU A 236 1.37 6.20 18.46
N VAL A 237 1.29 5.26 17.53
CA VAL A 237 0.03 4.99 16.80
C VAL A 237 -1.10 4.67 17.77
N SER A 238 -0.83 3.90 18.83
CA SER A 238 -1.81 3.62 19.90
C SER A 238 -2.34 4.88 20.58
N ASP A 239 -1.48 5.89 20.81
CA ASP A 239 -1.87 7.15 21.40
C ASP A 239 -2.70 8.02 20.46
N MET A 240 -2.36 8.01 19.17
CA MET A 240 -3.12 8.71 18.12
C MET A 240 -4.53 8.12 18.02
N VAL A 241 -4.64 6.79 18.01
CA VAL A 241 -5.90 6.06 17.98
C VAL A 241 -6.73 6.34 19.24
N ALA A 242 -6.13 6.22 20.43
CA ALA A 242 -6.82 6.45 21.71
C ALA A 242 -7.37 7.88 21.84
N LYS A 243 -6.69 8.86 21.23
CA LYS A 243 -7.10 10.28 21.22
C LYS A 243 -8.00 10.64 20.04
N ASN A 244 -8.37 9.66 19.22
CA ASN A 244 -9.11 9.82 17.97
C ASN A 244 -8.45 10.82 16.98
N GLN A 245 -7.13 10.97 17.04
CA GLN A 245 -6.33 11.84 16.18
C GLN A 245 -5.79 11.02 14.99
N ARG A 246 -6.68 10.61 14.10
CA ARG A 246 -6.50 9.56 13.09
C ARG A 246 -6.54 10.05 11.64
N LEU A 247 -6.66 11.37 11.45
CA LEU A 247 -6.59 12.01 10.14
C LEU A 247 -5.45 13.02 10.13
N LEU A 248 -4.39 12.72 9.38
CA LEU A 248 -3.31 13.65 9.09
C LEU A 248 -3.60 14.34 7.75
N VAL A 249 -3.43 15.65 7.69
CA VAL A 249 -3.62 16.40 6.44
C VAL A 249 -2.43 17.31 6.21
N PHE A 250 -1.82 17.15 5.04
CA PHE A 250 -0.73 17.97 4.55
C PHE A 250 -1.17 18.74 3.30
N THR A 251 -0.64 19.92 3.12
CA THR A 251 -0.89 20.78 1.94
C THR A 251 0.42 21.20 1.27
N SER A 252 0.41 21.35 -0.04
CA SER A 252 1.50 21.95 -0.81
C SER A 252 1.58 23.49 -0.70
N ASN A 253 0.59 24.12 -0.07
CA ASN A 253 0.50 25.58 0.05
C ASN A 253 0.89 26.04 1.45
N ILE A 254 2.09 26.63 1.59
CA ILE A 254 2.65 27.08 2.87
C ILE A 254 1.75 28.08 3.62
N SER A 255 0.96 28.89 2.91
CA SER A 255 0.08 29.87 3.55
C SER A 255 -1.02 29.24 4.38
N LYS A 256 -1.37 27.96 4.12
CA LYS A 256 -2.41 27.23 4.86
C LYS A 256 -2.03 26.90 6.30
N GLU A 257 -0.72 26.82 6.62
CA GLU A 257 -0.29 26.64 8.03
C GLU A 257 -0.79 27.79 8.92
N SER A 258 -0.55 29.03 8.49
CA SER A 258 -0.96 30.20 9.26
C SER A 258 -2.44 30.51 9.17
N ASN A 259 -3.05 30.30 8.01
CA ASN A 259 -4.40 30.74 7.73
C ASN A 259 -5.46 29.71 8.10
N GLU A 260 -5.16 28.41 7.95
CA GLU A 260 -6.14 27.34 8.14
C GLU A 260 -5.66 26.24 9.13
N GLY A 261 -4.43 26.31 9.63
CA GLY A 261 -3.88 25.32 10.56
C GLY A 261 -3.64 23.95 9.91
N ILE A 262 -3.46 23.92 8.56
CA ILE A 262 -3.16 22.72 7.78
C ILE A 262 -1.65 22.68 7.54
N ALA A 263 -1.01 21.57 7.88
CA ALA A 263 0.43 21.43 7.86
C ALA A 263 1.01 21.52 6.44
N TYR A 264 1.99 22.39 6.23
CA TYR A 264 2.77 22.44 4.98
C TYR A 264 3.65 21.19 4.91
N GLN A 265 3.46 20.34 3.90
CA GLN A 265 4.03 18.98 3.87
C GLN A 265 5.55 18.96 4.01
N TRP A 266 6.28 19.86 3.33
CA TRP A 266 7.74 19.87 3.35
C TRP A 266 8.36 20.45 4.63
N ASN A 267 7.54 20.87 5.59
CA ASN A 267 7.99 21.08 6.97
C ASN A 267 8.15 19.78 7.77
N TYR A 268 7.55 18.67 7.33
CA TYR A 268 7.47 17.41 8.06
C TYR A 268 8.03 16.22 7.30
N MET A 269 8.09 16.27 5.97
CA MET A 269 8.58 15.21 5.12
C MET A 269 9.56 15.70 4.06
N VAL A 270 10.46 14.80 3.67
CA VAL A 270 11.21 14.89 2.42
C VAL A 270 10.46 14.07 1.37
N GLU A 271 10.53 14.50 0.11
CA GLU A 271 9.77 13.89 -0.98
C GLU A 271 10.69 13.67 -2.18
N SER A 272 10.65 12.48 -2.78
CA SER A 272 11.34 12.20 -4.03
C SER A 272 10.63 12.85 -5.22
N ARG A 273 11.40 13.09 -6.28
CA ARG A 273 10.86 13.59 -7.55
C ARG A 273 9.83 12.60 -8.10
N TYR A 274 8.84 13.09 -8.81
CA TYR A 274 7.77 12.33 -9.45
C TYR A 274 7.89 12.35 -10.98
N GLY A 275 7.06 11.56 -11.63
CA GLY A 275 7.00 11.44 -13.09
C GLY A 275 8.18 10.64 -13.65
N ASP A 276 8.38 10.73 -14.97
CA ASP A 276 9.40 9.91 -15.66
C ASP A 276 10.82 10.20 -15.13
N ASP A 277 11.12 11.46 -14.82
CA ASP A 277 12.39 11.87 -14.23
C ASP A 277 12.58 11.33 -12.78
N GLY A 278 11.48 11.11 -12.04
CA GLY A 278 11.48 10.52 -10.70
C GLY A 278 11.64 9.01 -10.69
N MET A 279 11.46 8.36 -11.86
CA MET A 279 11.56 6.91 -12.02
C MET A 279 12.87 6.47 -12.71
N GLU A 280 13.85 7.34 -12.82
CA GLU A 280 15.14 7.04 -13.44
C GLU A 280 15.89 5.98 -12.62
N VAL A 281 16.24 4.87 -13.26
CA VAL A 281 16.88 3.73 -12.60
C VAL A 281 18.23 4.12 -11.98
N GLY A 282 18.42 3.82 -10.71
CA GLY A 282 19.66 4.11 -9.99
C GLY A 282 19.78 5.55 -9.45
N ASN A 283 18.77 6.38 -9.65
CA ASN A 283 18.72 7.76 -9.15
C ASN A 283 17.45 7.98 -8.33
N CYS A 284 17.58 8.71 -7.23
CA CYS A 284 16.43 9.19 -6.43
C CYS A 284 16.70 10.63 -6.03
N PHE A 285 16.18 11.55 -6.83
CA PHE A 285 16.31 12.99 -6.58
C PHE A 285 15.14 13.48 -5.73
N ASN A 286 15.34 14.57 -5.00
CA ASN A 286 14.23 15.23 -4.32
C ASN A 286 13.35 16.02 -5.30
N ARG A 287 12.07 16.16 -4.96
CA ARG A 287 11.14 17.12 -5.59
C ARG A 287 11.64 18.54 -5.35
N GLU A 288 11.38 19.44 -6.30
CA GLU A 288 11.93 20.81 -6.26
C GLU A 288 11.53 21.58 -4.98
N GLU A 289 10.29 21.41 -4.53
CA GLU A 289 9.77 22.06 -3.34
C GLU A 289 10.23 21.40 -2.02
N SER A 290 10.72 20.18 -2.10
CA SER A 290 11.26 19.44 -0.95
C SER A 290 12.69 19.86 -0.64
N SER A 291 13.07 19.87 0.64
CA SER A 291 14.48 19.84 1.00
C SER A 291 15.15 18.56 0.48
N VAL A 292 16.50 18.56 0.49
CA VAL A 292 17.27 17.37 0.08
C VAL A 292 16.85 16.14 0.89
N LEU A 293 16.83 14.97 0.24
CA LEU A 293 16.33 13.74 0.87
C LEU A 293 17.08 13.37 2.16
N THR A 294 18.34 13.80 2.30
CA THR A 294 19.15 13.60 3.50
C THR A 294 18.81 14.53 4.67
N ASP A 295 17.86 15.45 4.51
CA ASP A 295 17.42 16.35 5.59
C ASP A 295 16.69 15.58 6.69
N THR A 296 17.41 15.21 7.75
CA THR A 296 16.88 14.49 8.91
C THR A 296 16.03 15.34 9.84
N THR A 297 15.92 16.64 9.61
CA THR A 297 14.98 17.51 10.36
C THR A 297 13.52 17.22 9.98
N LYS A 298 13.30 16.52 8.85
CA LYS A 298 12.01 16.00 8.41
C LYS A 298 11.96 14.50 8.73
N SER A 299 11.05 14.12 9.60
CA SER A 299 10.97 12.73 10.10
C SER A 299 10.25 11.76 9.19
N LEU A 300 9.56 12.24 8.15
CA LEU A 300 8.83 11.42 7.17
C LEU A 300 9.53 11.43 5.81
N VAL A 301 9.38 10.32 5.08
CA VAL A 301 9.92 10.16 3.72
C VAL A 301 8.78 9.70 2.81
N LEU A 302 8.51 10.50 1.76
CA LEU A 302 7.57 10.16 0.69
C LEU A 302 8.35 9.79 -0.58
N VAL A 303 8.13 8.60 -1.07
CA VAL A 303 8.68 8.14 -2.36
C VAL A 303 7.57 8.10 -3.40
N ASN A 304 7.73 8.89 -4.46
CA ASN A 304 6.87 8.87 -5.63
C ASN A 304 7.39 7.85 -6.64
N TYR A 305 6.54 6.95 -7.09
CA TYR A 305 6.88 5.96 -8.10
C TYR A 305 5.74 5.81 -9.11
N PHE A 306 5.58 6.81 -9.94
CA PHE A 306 4.58 6.87 -10.99
C PHE A 306 5.06 7.78 -12.13
N ARG A 307 4.54 7.55 -13.33
CA ARG A 307 4.93 8.27 -14.54
C ARG A 307 4.23 9.63 -14.66
N SER A 308 4.81 10.51 -15.48
CA SER A 308 4.15 11.76 -15.89
C SER A 308 2.85 11.51 -16.66
N ILE A 309 2.78 10.42 -17.43
CA ILE A 309 1.57 9.96 -18.11
C ILE A 309 1.23 8.56 -17.58
N PRO A 310 0.15 8.41 -16.79
CA PRO A 310 -0.26 7.14 -16.23
C PRO A 310 -0.79 6.20 -17.31
N ILE A 311 -0.20 5.01 -17.44
CA ILE A 311 -0.58 3.98 -18.42
C ILE A 311 -0.75 2.65 -17.68
N LYS A 312 -1.98 2.15 -17.55
CA LYS A 312 -2.32 0.92 -16.81
C LYS A 312 -1.43 -0.29 -17.13
N PRO A 313 -1.17 -0.66 -18.41
CA PRO A 313 -0.27 -1.77 -18.71
C PRO A 313 1.17 -1.55 -18.24
N MET A 314 1.66 -0.32 -18.30
CA MET A 314 3.01 0.02 -17.83
C MET A 314 3.12 -0.01 -16.32
N ALA A 315 2.12 0.49 -15.60
CA ALA A 315 2.06 0.43 -14.14
C ALA A 315 2.17 -1.01 -13.62
N CYS A 316 1.64 -1.97 -14.36
CA CYS A 316 1.75 -3.39 -14.04
C CYS A 316 3.20 -3.87 -13.96
N VAL A 317 4.03 -3.49 -14.92
CA VAL A 317 5.47 -3.81 -14.95
C VAL A 317 6.23 -2.99 -13.90
N GLN A 318 5.93 -1.70 -13.85
CA GLN A 318 6.61 -0.75 -12.96
C GLN A 318 6.39 -1.09 -11.48
N ASN A 319 5.16 -1.36 -11.06
CA ASN A 319 4.83 -1.76 -9.69
C ASN A 319 5.32 -3.18 -9.33
N SER A 320 6.16 -3.80 -10.16
CA SER A 320 6.76 -5.11 -9.92
C SER A 320 8.22 -4.99 -9.44
N GLY A 321 9.16 -5.61 -10.12
CA GLY A 321 10.58 -5.63 -9.70
C GLY A 321 11.24 -4.25 -9.66
N GLY A 322 10.87 -3.34 -10.57
CA GLY A 322 11.41 -1.97 -10.62
C GLY A 322 11.12 -1.14 -9.37
N LEU A 323 9.95 -1.35 -8.76
CA LEU A 323 9.55 -0.65 -7.54
C LEU A 323 10.48 -0.96 -6.36
N ALA A 324 10.81 -2.23 -6.13
CA ALA A 324 11.71 -2.62 -5.04
C ALA A 324 13.11 -2.01 -5.20
N ASN A 325 13.65 -2.02 -6.43
CA ASN A 325 14.96 -1.42 -6.73
C ASN A 325 14.95 0.11 -6.49
N MET A 326 13.84 0.79 -6.83
CA MET A 326 13.72 2.22 -6.58
C MET A 326 13.66 2.54 -5.08
N LEU A 327 12.94 1.73 -4.30
CA LEU A 327 12.88 1.92 -2.85
C LEU A 327 14.26 1.78 -2.19
N GLU A 328 15.07 0.83 -2.63
CA GLU A 328 16.45 0.69 -2.16
C GLU A 328 17.32 1.89 -2.60
N THR A 329 17.17 2.35 -3.85
CA THR A 329 17.85 3.54 -4.35
C THR A 329 17.51 4.77 -3.51
N CYS A 330 16.21 4.98 -3.21
CA CYS A 330 15.73 6.08 -2.39
C CYS A 330 16.17 5.96 -0.93
N TYR A 331 16.28 4.75 -0.38
CA TYR A 331 16.81 4.52 0.95
C TYR A 331 18.21 5.12 1.12
N TYR A 332 19.14 4.82 0.19
CA TYR A 332 20.48 5.39 0.23
C TYR A 332 20.49 6.89 -0.01
N ALA A 333 19.69 7.37 -0.96
CA ALA A 333 19.57 8.79 -1.25
C ALA A 333 18.98 9.59 -0.06
N ALA A 334 18.13 8.96 0.76
CA ALA A 334 17.53 9.55 1.96
C ALA A 334 18.38 9.38 3.23
N GLY A 335 19.69 9.06 3.10
CA GLY A 335 20.60 8.90 4.23
C GLY A 335 20.26 7.67 5.07
N ASN A 336 19.99 6.56 4.45
CA ASN A 336 19.58 5.27 5.03
C ASN A 336 18.25 5.34 5.80
N ARG A 337 17.26 6.03 5.21
CA ARG A 337 15.89 6.07 5.74
C ARG A 337 14.92 5.46 4.74
N TRP A 338 14.14 4.50 5.21
CA TRP A 338 13.07 3.89 4.42
C TRP A 338 11.86 4.84 4.28
N ALA A 339 11.12 4.66 3.20
CA ALA A 339 9.91 5.44 2.93
C ALA A 339 8.80 5.13 3.93
N ASN A 340 8.11 6.18 4.39
CA ASN A 340 6.85 6.08 5.14
C ASN A 340 5.64 6.05 4.20
N PHE A 341 5.72 6.77 3.08
CA PHE A 341 4.67 6.81 2.07
C PHE A 341 5.23 6.37 0.74
N LEU A 342 4.61 5.35 0.13
CA LEU A 342 4.91 4.86 -1.20
C LEU A 342 3.77 5.21 -2.12
N ALA A 343 3.95 6.28 -2.92
CA ALA A 343 2.93 6.78 -3.83
C ALA A 343 3.06 6.15 -5.21
N VAL A 344 1.97 5.56 -5.70
CA VAL A 344 1.91 4.86 -6.99
C VAL A 344 0.61 5.13 -7.73
N ASP A 345 0.64 4.95 -9.06
CA ASP A 345 -0.53 4.79 -9.89
C ASP A 345 -0.97 3.32 -9.95
N PHE A 346 -2.28 3.07 -10.10
CA PHE A 346 -2.86 1.73 -10.27
C PHE A 346 -2.31 0.71 -9.27
N TYR A 347 -2.40 1.03 -8.01
CA TYR A 347 -1.73 0.39 -6.87
C TYR A 347 -1.89 -1.14 -6.77
N LYS A 348 -2.96 -1.72 -7.32
CA LYS A 348 -3.17 -3.18 -7.36
C LYS A 348 -2.45 -3.87 -8.52
N ARG A 349 -2.07 -3.11 -9.55
CA ARG A 349 -1.49 -3.70 -10.74
C ARG A 349 -0.04 -4.09 -10.52
N SER A 350 0.26 -5.37 -10.74
CA SER A 350 1.62 -5.89 -10.73
C SER A 350 1.67 -7.28 -11.37
N GLU A 351 2.87 -7.75 -11.69
CA GLU A 351 3.11 -9.13 -12.12
C GLU A 351 3.47 -10.05 -10.95
N SER A 352 3.95 -9.46 -9.82
CA SER A 352 4.36 -10.23 -8.64
C SER A 352 4.39 -9.38 -7.38
N GLY A 353 3.37 -9.51 -6.53
CA GLY A 353 3.32 -8.88 -5.20
C GLY A 353 3.11 -7.36 -5.18
N GLY A 354 3.72 -6.63 -6.09
CA GLY A 354 3.49 -5.21 -6.34
C GLY A 354 3.72 -4.29 -5.15
N THR A 355 2.93 -3.23 -5.12
CA THR A 355 2.97 -2.19 -4.08
C THR A 355 2.76 -2.76 -2.68
N PHE A 356 1.92 -3.78 -2.54
CA PHE A 356 1.65 -4.40 -1.24
C PHE A 356 2.87 -5.13 -0.69
N LYS A 357 3.58 -5.91 -1.54
CA LYS A 357 4.82 -6.58 -1.14
C LYS A 357 5.93 -5.57 -0.84
N ALA A 358 6.03 -4.52 -1.63
CA ALA A 358 6.97 -3.43 -1.39
C ALA A 358 6.71 -2.76 -0.03
N THR A 359 5.45 -2.52 0.33
CA THR A 359 5.08 -1.96 1.63
C THR A 359 5.34 -2.93 2.78
N ASP A 360 5.14 -4.24 2.57
CA ASP A 360 5.51 -5.26 3.57
C ASP A 360 7.02 -5.30 3.81
N MET A 361 7.83 -5.13 2.76
CA MET A 361 9.29 -4.98 2.89
C MET A 361 9.64 -3.72 3.71
N LEU A 362 9.09 -2.57 3.34
CA LEU A 362 9.32 -1.32 4.08
C LEU A 362 8.95 -1.44 5.56
N ASN A 363 7.79 -2.03 5.87
CA ASN A 363 7.38 -2.25 7.25
C ASN A 363 8.27 -3.27 7.96
N GLY A 364 8.75 -4.31 7.28
CA GLY A 364 9.72 -5.25 7.83
C GLY A 364 11.02 -4.56 8.25
N GLU A 365 11.56 -3.73 7.37
CA GLU A 365 12.78 -2.95 7.64
C GLU A 365 12.58 -1.92 8.76
N LEU A 366 11.49 -1.15 8.72
CA LEU A 366 11.20 -0.12 9.72
C LEU A 366 10.91 -0.69 11.11
N LEU A 367 10.22 -1.84 11.18
CA LEU A 367 9.74 -2.40 12.44
C LEU A 367 10.72 -3.36 13.11
N CYS A 368 11.51 -4.11 12.34
CA CYS A 368 12.36 -5.15 12.91
C CYS A 368 13.66 -5.43 12.14
N GLY A 369 13.98 -4.66 11.10
CA GLY A 369 15.15 -4.87 10.25
C GLY A 369 15.09 -6.18 9.47
N CYS A 370 13.92 -6.57 9.00
CA CYS A 370 13.68 -7.72 8.15
C CYS A 370 13.12 -7.26 6.80
N ASN A 371 13.38 -7.98 5.75
CA ASN A 371 12.89 -7.68 4.41
C ASN A 371 11.40 -8.04 4.18
N ASP A 372 10.66 -8.36 5.23
CA ASP A 372 9.23 -8.64 5.21
C ASP A 372 8.64 -8.50 6.61
N VAL A 373 7.53 -7.77 6.74
CA VAL A 373 6.85 -7.52 8.02
C VAL A 373 6.37 -8.79 8.71
N HIS A 374 6.02 -9.84 7.96
CA HIS A 374 5.61 -11.13 8.53
C HIS A 374 6.73 -11.82 9.29
N SER A 375 7.98 -11.53 8.96
CA SER A 375 9.16 -12.04 9.68
C SER A 375 9.34 -11.38 11.05
N CYS A 376 8.73 -10.24 11.30
CA CYS A 376 8.80 -9.54 12.60
C CYS A 376 8.07 -10.29 13.71
N ILE A 377 7.02 -11.06 13.40
CA ILE A 377 6.17 -11.75 14.40
C ILE A 377 6.99 -12.67 15.30
N SER A 378 7.97 -13.39 14.76
CA SER A 378 8.80 -14.32 15.50
C SER A 378 9.75 -13.60 16.46
N ARG A 379 10.25 -12.41 16.11
CA ARG A 379 11.15 -11.62 16.96
C ARG A 379 10.41 -10.98 18.13
N PHE A 380 9.20 -10.46 17.93
CA PHE A 380 8.38 -9.91 19.02
C PHE A 380 7.96 -10.99 20.03
N LYS A 381 7.61 -12.21 19.58
CA LYS A 381 7.29 -13.33 20.50
C LYS A 381 8.47 -13.75 21.35
N LEU A 382 9.68 -13.74 20.82
CA LEU A 382 10.91 -14.06 21.58
C LEU A 382 11.22 -12.98 22.64
N TYR A 383 11.01 -11.71 22.33
CA TYR A 383 11.28 -10.61 23.27
C TYR A 383 10.35 -10.64 24.49
N PHE A 384 9.06 -10.91 24.27
CA PHE A 384 8.09 -11.07 25.37
C PHE A 384 8.34 -12.31 26.23
N HIS A 385 8.89 -13.40 25.67
CA HIS A 385 9.22 -14.61 26.43
C HIS A 385 10.48 -14.44 27.32
N THR A 386 11.41 -13.58 26.95
CA THR A 386 12.60 -13.27 27.77
C THR A 386 12.25 -12.32 28.91
N VAL A 387 11.41 -11.32 28.66
CA VAL A 387 11.03 -10.33 29.71
C VAL A 387 10.12 -10.93 30.79
N THR A 388 9.31 -11.95 30.46
CA THR A 388 8.43 -12.61 31.45
C THR A 388 9.11 -13.72 32.27
N LYS A 389 10.40 -14.03 32.00
CA LYS A 389 11.17 -15.00 32.80
C LYS A 389 12.02 -14.35 33.89
N ASP A 390 12.12 -13.04 33.92
CA ASP A 390 12.92 -12.27 34.89
C ASP A 390 12.03 -11.54 35.93
N PHE A 391 10.77 -11.97 36.10
CA PHE A 391 9.89 -11.53 37.20
C PHE A 391 9.39 -12.70 38.02
#